data_8fcd2b6b40d16795ff2296604224bb07
#
_entry.id   8fcd2b6b40d16795ff2296604224bb07
#
_cell.length_a   1.000
_cell.length_b   1.000
_cell.length_c   1.000
_cell.angle_alpha   90.00
_cell.angle_beta   90.00
_cell.angle_gamma   90.00
#
_symmetry.space_group_name_H-M   'P 1'
#
loop_
_entity.id
_entity.type
_entity.pdbx_description
1 polymer ?
#
loop_
_entity_poly.entity_id
_entity_poly.type
_entity_poly.pdbx_seq_one_letter_code
_entity_poly.pdbx_strand_id
1 'polypeptide(L)'
;RKIACSAGNHAQGVALAATKYGIKSLICLPDGAPISKVEATKNYGAEVCMVPGVYDDAYNEALRLRDEKNYTFIHPFDDENVIAGQGTIGIEIMNEMPDVDAVVCAIGGGGLISGVACAIKSLNPNIKVYGVQAEGAPSMVESIKNGEPVHLDSVSTIADGIQVKEPGEHTFEYVKKYVDDIVTVSDDEISSAILKLIESQKMIAEGAGAAPLAAVMFNKLPVKGKKVVCVVSGGNIDVTILSRVIKRGLLMTGRQQTFCVELQDKPGQLVAVSNIIAEKGANVISIHHERGGE
;
A
#
# COMPACT_ATOMS: atom_id res chain seq x y z
N ARG A 1 -10.02 -19.88 19.75
CA ARG A 1 -10.44 -18.75 18.95
C ARG A 1 -9.26 -17.89 18.59
N LYS A 2 -9.23 -17.31 17.37
CA LYS A 2 -8.22 -16.34 16.94
C LYS A 2 -8.78 -14.94 17.08
N ILE A 3 -7.92 -13.97 17.42
CA ILE A 3 -8.27 -12.57 17.52
C ILE A 3 -7.23 -11.71 16.80
N ALA A 4 -7.66 -10.66 16.12
CA ALA A 4 -6.77 -9.69 15.48
C ALA A 4 -7.36 -8.29 15.54
N CYS A 5 -6.51 -7.29 15.34
CA CYS A 5 -6.91 -5.89 15.13
C CYS A 5 -6.42 -5.44 13.77
N SER A 6 -7.34 -5.08 12.89
CA SER A 6 -7.04 -4.52 11.56
C SER A 6 -8.33 -4.13 10.85
N ALA A 7 -8.32 -3.02 10.13
CA ALA A 7 -9.40 -2.63 9.22
C ALA A 7 -9.11 -2.94 7.75
N GLY A 8 -8.03 -3.68 7.45
CA GLY A 8 -7.53 -3.92 6.08
C GLY A 8 -7.37 -5.41 5.73
N ASN A 9 -6.35 -5.68 4.92
CA ASN A 9 -6.02 -7.01 4.38
C ASN A 9 -5.82 -8.07 5.46
N HIS A 10 -5.15 -7.72 6.55
CA HIS A 10 -4.89 -8.64 7.64
C HIS A 10 -6.19 -9.17 8.29
N ALA A 11 -7.18 -8.28 8.53
CA ALA A 11 -8.49 -8.67 9.05
C ALA A 11 -9.16 -9.73 8.17
N GLN A 12 -9.21 -9.47 6.86
CA GLN A 12 -9.82 -10.36 5.87
C GLN A 12 -9.04 -11.68 5.75
N GLY A 13 -7.71 -11.62 5.76
CA GLY A 13 -6.84 -12.80 5.72
C GLY A 13 -7.05 -13.72 6.93
N VAL A 14 -7.08 -13.14 8.14
CA VAL A 14 -7.36 -13.91 9.38
C VAL A 14 -8.76 -14.51 9.35
N ALA A 15 -9.78 -13.74 8.93
CA ALA A 15 -11.15 -14.21 8.82
C ALA A 15 -11.27 -15.39 7.86
N LEU A 16 -10.74 -15.25 6.65
CA LEU A 16 -10.77 -16.29 5.62
C LEU A 16 -10.03 -17.54 6.05
N ALA A 17 -8.81 -17.41 6.57
CA ALA A 17 -8.01 -18.53 7.01
C ALA A 17 -8.68 -19.27 8.16
N ALA A 18 -9.15 -18.54 9.18
CA ALA A 18 -9.86 -19.14 10.31
C ALA A 18 -11.09 -19.93 9.85
N THR A 19 -11.90 -19.36 8.97
CA THR A 19 -13.10 -20.04 8.42
C THR A 19 -12.75 -21.29 7.64
N LYS A 20 -11.69 -21.25 6.80
CA LYS A 20 -11.21 -22.45 6.08
C LYS A 20 -10.81 -23.58 7.00
N TYR A 21 -10.27 -23.30 8.16
CA TYR A 21 -9.85 -24.31 9.14
C TYR A 21 -10.90 -24.58 10.23
N GLY A 22 -12.13 -24.07 10.09
CA GLY A 22 -13.19 -24.26 11.07
C GLY A 22 -12.92 -23.58 12.43
N ILE A 23 -12.06 -22.56 12.46
CA ILE A 23 -11.66 -21.82 13.66
C ILE A 23 -12.49 -20.55 13.75
N LYS A 24 -13.08 -20.27 14.91
CA LYS A 24 -13.77 -18.98 15.14
C LYS A 24 -12.75 -17.85 15.25
N SER A 25 -13.02 -16.75 14.56
CA SER A 25 -12.22 -15.52 14.62
C SER A 25 -13.03 -14.34 15.12
N LEU A 26 -12.35 -13.39 15.76
CA LEU A 26 -12.88 -12.11 16.19
C LEU A 26 -11.94 -11.02 15.72
N ILE A 27 -12.47 -10.00 15.04
CA ILE A 27 -11.67 -8.89 14.55
C ILE A 27 -12.13 -7.62 15.25
N CYS A 28 -11.21 -6.95 15.94
CA CYS A 28 -11.43 -5.64 16.54
C CYS A 28 -11.12 -4.55 15.51
N LEU A 29 -12.04 -3.60 15.36
CA LEU A 29 -11.97 -2.49 14.42
C LEU A 29 -12.39 -1.20 15.10
N PRO A 30 -11.76 -0.05 14.79
CA PRO A 30 -12.29 1.24 15.24
C PRO A 30 -13.67 1.50 14.60
N ASP A 31 -14.53 2.22 15.29
CA ASP A 31 -15.89 2.54 14.84
C ASP A 31 -15.94 3.42 13.57
N GLY A 32 -14.85 4.16 13.28
CA GLY A 32 -14.65 4.90 12.03
C GLY A 32 -14.19 4.06 10.84
N ALA A 33 -14.08 2.73 10.95
CA ALA A 33 -13.64 1.88 9.83
C ALA A 33 -14.67 1.91 8.68
N PRO A 34 -14.22 1.92 7.40
CA PRO A 34 -15.11 1.92 6.24
C PRO A 34 -16.06 0.72 6.27
N ILE A 35 -17.35 0.98 6.02
CA ILE A 35 -18.42 -0.05 6.05
C ILE A 35 -18.09 -1.22 5.12
N SER A 36 -17.56 -0.93 3.94
CA SER A 36 -17.16 -1.96 2.96
C SER A 36 -16.12 -2.94 3.52
N LYS A 37 -15.14 -2.44 4.31
CA LYS A 37 -14.11 -3.27 4.94
C LYS A 37 -14.66 -4.12 6.09
N VAL A 38 -15.60 -3.55 6.87
CA VAL A 38 -16.30 -4.26 7.94
C VAL A 38 -17.14 -5.41 7.38
N GLU A 39 -17.94 -5.12 6.35
CA GLU A 39 -18.78 -6.14 5.68
C GLU A 39 -17.94 -7.22 5.00
N ALA A 40 -16.85 -6.87 4.33
CA ALA A 40 -15.94 -7.86 3.75
C ALA A 40 -15.38 -8.82 4.82
N THR A 41 -15.00 -8.30 6.00
CA THR A 41 -14.50 -9.11 7.13
C THR A 41 -15.57 -10.07 7.64
N LYS A 42 -16.82 -9.60 7.81
CA LYS A 42 -17.96 -10.45 8.20
C LYS A 42 -18.27 -11.52 7.14
N ASN A 43 -18.23 -11.16 5.87
CA ASN A 43 -18.50 -12.08 4.76
C ASN A 43 -17.49 -13.23 4.69
N TYR A 44 -16.26 -13.03 5.19
CA TYR A 44 -15.27 -14.08 5.37
C TYR A 44 -15.49 -14.93 6.66
N GLY A 45 -16.58 -14.69 7.40
CA GLY A 45 -17.00 -15.51 8.54
C GLY A 45 -16.45 -15.10 9.90
N ALA A 46 -15.81 -13.94 10.02
CA ALA A 46 -15.37 -13.43 11.33
C ALA A 46 -16.49 -12.72 12.08
N GLU A 47 -16.47 -12.82 13.40
CA GLU A 47 -17.18 -11.88 14.26
C GLU A 47 -16.41 -10.57 14.31
N VAL A 48 -17.11 -9.44 14.37
CA VAL A 48 -16.53 -8.11 14.41
C VAL A 48 -16.86 -7.43 15.73
N CYS A 49 -15.85 -6.87 16.38
CA CYS A 49 -15.94 -6.03 17.55
C CYS A 49 -15.63 -4.58 17.15
N MET A 50 -16.66 -3.73 17.09
CA MET A 50 -16.49 -2.30 16.84
C MET A 50 -16.09 -1.61 18.14
N VAL A 51 -14.97 -0.87 18.11
CA VAL A 51 -14.41 -0.20 19.28
C VAL A 51 -14.46 1.31 19.06
N PRO A 52 -15.07 2.08 19.96
CA PRO A 52 -15.04 3.54 19.88
C PRO A 52 -13.61 4.08 19.94
N GLY A 53 -13.27 4.99 19.01
CA GLY A 53 -11.95 5.64 18.97
C GLY A 53 -11.15 5.30 17.71
N VAL A 54 -9.81 5.25 17.87
CA VAL A 54 -8.86 5.05 16.77
C VAL A 54 -8.28 3.61 16.77
N TYR A 55 -7.34 3.36 15.87
CA TYR A 55 -6.72 2.03 15.74
C TYR A 55 -6.13 1.52 17.05
N ASP A 56 -5.47 2.39 17.82
CA ASP A 56 -4.80 1.99 19.07
C ASP A 56 -5.82 1.54 20.14
N ASP A 57 -7.01 2.13 20.16
CA ASP A 57 -8.10 1.72 21.07
C ASP A 57 -8.59 0.31 20.69
N ALA A 58 -8.78 0.05 19.41
CA ALA A 58 -9.18 -1.26 18.91
C ALA A 58 -8.08 -2.33 19.15
N TYR A 59 -6.82 -1.94 19.04
CA TYR A 59 -5.67 -2.81 19.32
C TYR A 59 -5.62 -3.18 20.82
N ASN A 60 -5.74 -2.21 21.69
CA ASN A 60 -5.78 -2.42 23.14
C ASN A 60 -6.95 -3.31 23.57
N GLU A 61 -8.13 -3.11 22.98
CA GLU A 61 -9.30 -3.95 23.23
C GLU A 61 -9.06 -5.40 22.76
N ALA A 62 -8.40 -5.58 21.62
CA ALA A 62 -8.04 -6.92 21.14
C ALA A 62 -7.07 -7.63 22.10
N LEU A 63 -6.08 -6.91 22.65
CA LEU A 63 -5.17 -7.45 23.67
C LEU A 63 -5.91 -7.77 24.97
N ARG A 64 -6.80 -6.90 25.43
CA ARG A 64 -7.63 -7.16 26.62
C ARG A 64 -8.47 -8.42 26.46
N LEU A 65 -9.15 -8.57 25.33
CA LEU A 65 -9.96 -9.76 25.02
C LEU A 65 -9.11 -11.02 24.85
N ARG A 66 -7.89 -10.90 24.30
CA ARG A 66 -6.91 -12.01 24.26
C ARG A 66 -6.68 -12.56 25.66
N ASP A 67 -6.37 -11.69 26.63
CA ASP A 67 -5.97 -12.08 27.97
C ASP A 67 -7.16 -12.59 28.78
N GLU A 68 -8.30 -11.89 28.74
CA GLU A 68 -9.51 -12.31 29.48
C GLU A 68 -10.10 -13.64 28.98
N LYS A 69 -10.07 -13.87 27.65
CA LYS A 69 -10.74 -15.03 27.03
C LYS A 69 -9.78 -16.10 26.54
N ASN A 70 -8.49 -15.94 26.82
CA ASN A 70 -7.42 -16.85 26.36
C ASN A 70 -7.49 -17.11 24.85
N TYR A 71 -7.63 -16.05 24.04
CA TYR A 71 -7.60 -16.13 22.60
C TYR A 71 -6.16 -16.04 22.09
N THR A 72 -5.87 -16.62 20.94
CA THR A 72 -4.57 -16.43 20.28
C THR A 72 -4.63 -15.14 19.44
N PHE A 73 -3.81 -14.16 19.76
CA PHE A 73 -3.67 -12.95 18.96
C PHE A 73 -2.84 -13.22 17.72
N ILE A 74 -3.30 -12.75 16.57
CA ILE A 74 -2.58 -12.82 15.30
C ILE A 74 -2.11 -11.42 14.97
N HIS A 75 -0.82 -11.16 15.17
CA HIS A 75 -0.21 -9.86 14.88
C HIS A 75 -0.18 -9.59 13.37
N PRO A 76 -0.40 -8.34 12.90
CA PRO A 76 -0.46 -8.06 11.47
C PRO A 76 0.89 -8.20 10.74
N PHE A 77 2.02 -8.14 11.43
CA PHE A 77 3.35 -8.23 10.81
C PHE A 77 4.46 -8.74 11.74
N ASP A 78 4.45 -8.39 13.03
CA ASP A 78 5.57 -8.67 13.95
C ASP A 78 5.34 -9.98 14.72
N ASP A 79 5.31 -11.08 14.00
CA ASP A 79 5.15 -12.45 14.51
C ASP A 79 5.87 -13.41 13.58
N GLU A 80 6.70 -14.31 14.13
CA GLU A 80 7.53 -15.25 13.34
C GLU A 80 6.70 -16.17 12.45
N ASN A 81 5.51 -16.61 12.91
CA ASN A 81 4.63 -17.44 12.08
C ASN A 81 4.02 -16.66 10.92
N VAL A 82 3.70 -15.38 11.17
CA VAL A 82 3.21 -14.48 10.11
C VAL A 82 4.34 -14.21 9.10
N ILE A 83 5.55 -13.90 9.57
CA ILE A 83 6.74 -13.72 8.72
C ILE A 83 7.00 -14.98 7.88
N ALA A 84 6.98 -16.16 8.50
CA ALA A 84 7.16 -17.44 7.80
C ALA A 84 6.07 -17.68 6.74
N GLY A 85 4.82 -17.34 7.04
CA GLY A 85 3.72 -17.39 6.08
C GLY A 85 3.96 -16.50 4.86
N GLN A 86 4.47 -15.29 5.04
CA GLN A 86 4.85 -14.39 3.95
C GLN A 86 6.05 -14.92 3.14
N GLY A 87 6.93 -15.69 3.76
CA GLY A 87 8.06 -16.33 3.12
C GLY A 87 7.68 -17.28 1.98
N THR A 88 6.46 -17.83 1.99
CA THR A 88 5.96 -18.70 0.91
C THR A 88 5.93 -17.99 -0.44
N ILE A 89 5.70 -16.66 -0.46
CA ILE A 89 5.77 -15.83 -1.66
C ILE A 89 7.19 -15.88 -2.26
N GLY A 90 8.21 -15.75 -1.41
CA GLY A 90 9.61 -15.86 -1.86
C GLY A 90 9.93 -17.22 -2.45
N ILE A 91 9.42 -18.30 -1.86
CA ILE A 91 9.58 -19.68 -2.38
C ILE A 91 8.89 -19.82 -3.74
N GLU A 92 7.68 -19.32 -3.90
CA GLU A 92 6.93 -19.36 -5.16
C GLU A 92 7.66 -18.58 -6.26
N ILE A 93 8.17 -17.39 -5.95
CA ILE A 93 9.00 -16.58 -6.89
C ILE A 93 10.21 -17.39 -7.36
N MET A 94 10.93 -18.02 -6.44
CA MET A 94 12.13 -18.79 -6.76
C MET A 94 11.83 -20.05 -7.58
N ASN A 95 10.67 -20.66 -7.39
CA ASN A 95 10.24 -21.81 -8.17
C ASN A 95 9.88 -21.43 -9.61
N GLU A 96 9.21 -20.28 -9.80
CA GLU A 96 8.78 -19.82 -11.12
C GLU A 96 9.88 -19.08 -11.88
N MET A 97 10.76 -18.36 -11.19
CA MET A 97 11.78 -17.50 -11.77
C MET A 97 13.13 -17.63 -11.04
N PRO A 98 13.80 -18.81 -11.14
CA PRO A 98 15.03 -19.07 -10.38
C PRO A 98 16.21 -18.18 -10.80
N ASP A 99 16.13 -17.53 -11.96
CA ASP A 99 17.13 -16.63 -12.53
C ASP A 99 16.77 -15.13 -12.37
N VAL A 100 15.88 -14.81 -11.41
CA VAL A 100 15.57 -13.42 -11.05
C VAL A 100 16.80 -12.72 -10.48
N ASP A 101 17.05 -11.48 -10.90
CA ASP A 101 18.16 -10.67 -10.36
C ASP A 101 17.75 -9.90 -9.09
N ALA A 102 16.50 -9.43 -9.05
CA ALA A 102 16.01 -8.64 -7.92
C ALA A 102 14.51 -8.84 -7.66
N VAL A 103 14.14 -8.77 -6.40
CA VAL A 103 12.73 -8.77 -5.94
C VAL A 103 12.47 -7.49 -5.17
N VAL A 104 11.34 -6.84 -5.44
CA VAL A 104 10.95 -5.57 -4.85
C VAL A 104 9.64 -5.74 -4.10
N CYS A 105 9.63 -5.40 -2.81
CA CYS A 105 8.47 -5.53 -1.92
C CYS A 105 8.14 -4.21 -1.23
N ALA A 106 6.86 -3.96 -0.99
CA ALA A 106 6.42 -2.87 -0.14
C ALA A 106 6.73 -3.16 1.35
N ILE A 107 7.00 -2.10 2.11
CA ILE A 107 7.22 -2.14 3.56
C ILE A 107 6.21 -1.21 4.26
N GLY A 108 5.35 -1.82 5.08
CA GLY A 108 4.66 -1.14 6.17
C GLY A 108 5.36 -1.47 7.49
N GLY A 109 4.80 -2.35 8.31
CA GLY A 109 5.44 -2.86 9.52
C GLY A 109 6.58 -3.87 9.29
N GLY A 110 6.80 -4.30 8.05
CA GLY A 110 7.93 -5.14 7.66
C GLY A 110 7.64 -6.64 7.49
N GLY A 111 6.44 -7.13 7.85
CA GLY A 111 6.14 -8.58 7.84
C GLY A 111 6.29 -9.25 6.47
N LEU A 112 5.75 -8.64 5.42
CA LEU A 112 5.82 -9.16 4.05
C LEU A 112 7.27 -9.32 3.59
N ILE A 113 8.02 -8.24 3.60
CA ILE A 113 9.39 -8.24 3.08
C ILE A 113 10.32 -9.11 3.95
N SER A 114 10.10 -9.16 5.25
CA SER A 114 10.88 -10.03 6.16
C SER A 114 10.79 -11.49 5.74
N GLY A 115 9.59 -11.99 5.48
CA GLY A 115 9.39 -13.36 5.03
C GLY A 115 9.96 -13.60 3.63
N VAL A 116 9.63 -12.73 2.67
CA VAL A 116 10.11 -12.83 1.29
C VAL A 116 11.63 -12.78 1.22
N ALA A 117 12.26 -11.80 1.87
CA ALA A 117 13.70 -11.63 1.87
C ALA A 117 14.42 -12.80 2.55
N CYS A 118 13.94 -13.25 3.70
CA CYS A 118 14.50 -14.41 4.40
C CYS A 118 14.47 -15.66 3.50
N ALA A 119 13.34 -15.96 2.88
CA ALA A 119 13.20 -17.12 1.99
C ALA A 119 14.15 -17.02 0.79
N ILE A 120 14.17 -15.89 0.08
CA ILE A 120 15.00 -15.68 -1.11
C ILE A 120 16.48 -15.75 -0.76
N LYS A 121 16.94 -15.03 0.27
CA LYS A 121 18.36 -15.01 0.68
C LYS A 121 18.84 -16.36 1.20
N SER A 122 17.96 -17.16 1.78
CA SER A 122 18.27 -18.52 2.21
C SER A 122 18.46 -19.48 1.02
N LEU A 123 17.70 -19.28 -0.07
CA LEU A 123 17.80 -20.09 -1.29
C LEU A 123 18.93 -19.62 -2.21
N ASN A 124 19.05 -18.31 -2.40
CA ASN A 124 20.11 -17.69 -3.21
C ASN A 124 20.49 -16.29 -2.68
N PRO A 125 21.58 -16.16 -1.93
CA PRO A 125 22.01 -14.89 -1.32
C PRO A 125 22.41 -13.81 -2.33
N ASN A 126 22.65 -14.16 -3.60
CA ASN A 126 23.05 -13.22 -4.65
C ASN A 126 21.88 -12.39 -5.18
N ILE A 127 20.65 -12.88 -5.06
CA ILE A 127 19.46 -12.14 -5.51
C ILE A 127 19.26 -10.93 -4.60
N LYS A 128 19.06 -9.78 -5.22
CA LYS A 128 18.80 -8.53 -4.49
C LYS A 128 17.36 -8.46 -4.02
N VAL A 129 17.14 -8.01 -2.78
CA VAL A 129 15.80 -7.74 -2.25
C VAL A 129 15.74 -6.28 -1.83
N TYR A 130 14.84 -5.55 -2.46
CA TYR A 130 14.64 -4.13 -2.23
C TYR A 130 13.29 -3.86 -1.55
N GLY A 131 13.33 -2.98 -0.56
CA GLY A 131 12.15 -2.48 0.12
C GLY A 131 11.67 -1.15 -0.44
N VAL A 132 10.35 -0.93 -0.39
CA VAL A 132 9.73 0.34 -0.83
C VAL A 132 8.75 0.82 0.24
N GLN A 133 8.95 2.03 0.72
CA GLN A 133 8.01 2.74 1.59
C GLN A 133 7.38 3.94 0.87
N ALA A 134 6.23 4.38 1.34
CA ALA A 134 5.70 5.68 0.95
C ALA A 134 6.51 6.79 1.63
N GLU A 135 6.79 7.88 0.90
CA GLU A 135 7.49 9.07 1.45
C GLU A 135 6.79 9.64 2.68
N GLY A 136 5.45 9.54 2.73
CA GLY A 136 4.66 9.99 3.88
C GLY A 136 4.60 9.02 5.05
N ALA A 137 5.27 7.84 4.99
CA ALA A 137 5.31 6.85 6.06
C ALA A 137 6.65 6.06 6.05
N PRO A 138 7.81 6.73 6.21
CA PRO A 138 9.12 6.12 6.05
C PRO A 138 9.67 5.50 7.34
N SER A 139 8.83 4.85 8.16
CA SER A 139 9.21 4.38 9.50
C SER A 139 10.37 3.39 9.50
N MET A 140 10.43 2.46 8.55
CA MET A 140 11.54 1.50 8.44
C MET A 140 12.82 2.16 7.95
N VAL A 141 12.73 3.12 7.01
CA VAL A 141 13.89 3.91 6.54
C VAL A 141 14.53 4.65 7.70
N GLU A 142 13.73 5.34 8.50
CA GLU A 142 14.23 6.07 9.67
C GLU A 142 14.78 5.12 10.73
N SER A 143 14.14 3.96 10.93
CA SER A 143 14.62 2.93 11.87
C SER A 143 15.98 2.37 11.45
N ILE A 144 16.20 2.06 10.18
CA ILE A 144 17.50 1.57 9.69
C ILE A 144 18.58 2.63 9.84
N LYS A 145 18.28 3.91 9.59
CA LYS A 145 19.24 5.02 9.81
C LYS A 145 19.63 5.17 11.27
N ASN A 146 18.68 5.02 12.19
CA ASN A 146 18.90 5.16 13.63
C ASN A 146 19.47 3.89 14.28
N GLY A 147 19.36 2.73 13.62
CA GLY A 147 19.84 1.45 14.13
C GLY A 147 18.88 0.72 15.08
N GLU A 148 17.69 1.29 15.32
CA GLU A 148 16.62 0.75 16.17
C GLU A 148 15.23 1.15 15.63
N PRO A 149 14.14 0.44 15.99
CA PRO A 149 12.79 0.85 15.61
C PRO A 149 12.46 2.27 16.07
N VAL A 150 11.94 3.07 15.14
CA VAL A 150 11.57 4.48 15.37
C VAL A 150 10.07 4.66 15.21
N HIS A 151 9.45 5.29 16.21
CA HIS A 151 8.05 5.72 16.13
C HIS A 151 7.96 7.11 15.48
N LEU A 152 7.19 7.22 14.39
CA LEU A 152 6.90 8.49 13.73
C LEU A 152 5.68 9.16 14.36
N ASP A 153 5.75 10.45 14.63
CA ASP A 153 4.64 11.21 15.20
C ASP A 153 3.40 11.18 14.29
N SER A 154 3.60 11.29 12.98
CA SER A 154 2.54 11.28 11.99
C SER A 154 2.94 10.53 10.72
N VAL A 155 1.97 9.93 10.06
CA VAL A 155 2.11 9.29 8.75
C VAL A 155 0.91 9.66 7.89
N SER A 156 1.14 9.89 6.58
CA SER A 156 0.09 10.23 5.62
C SER A 156 0.47 9.75 4.22
N THR A 157 -0.33 8.84 3.66
CA THR A 157 -0.16 8.34 2.29
C THR A 157 -1.46 7.75 1.78
N ILE A 158 -1.64 7.69 0.46
CA ILE A 158 -2.74 6.95 -0.19
C ILE A 158 -2.55 5.42 -0.09
N ALA A 159 -1.36 4.96 0.26
CA ALA A 159 -1.03 3.55 0.43
C ALA A 159 -1.31 3.10 1.87
N ASP A 160 -2.60 3.04 2.25
CA ASP A 160 -3.06 2.73 3.60
C ASP A 160 -2.50 1.41 4.16
N GLY A 161 -2.29 0.40 3.30
CA GLY A 161 -1.71 -0.89 3.69
C GLY A 161 -0.24 -0.82 4.17
N ILE A 162 0.47 0.27 3.90
CA ILE A 162 1.85 0.51 4.37
C ILE A 162 1.99 1.80 5.20
N GLN A 163 0.88 2.37 5.63
CA GLN A 163 0.85 3.56 6.49
C GLN A 163 1.07 3.15 7.95
N VAL A 164 2.30 2.80 8.29
CA VAL A 164 2.68 2.29 9.60
C VAL A 164 3.65 3.25 10.28
N LYS A 165 3.34 3.65 11.52
CA LYS A 165 4.13 4.61 12.30
C LYS A 165 5.44 4.02 12.83
N GLU A 166 5.46 2.73 13.11
CA GLU A 166 6.59 2.05 13.72
C GLU A 166 6.71 0.62 13.19
N PRO A 167 7.89 0.16 12.75
CA PRO A 167 8.09 -1.23 12.39
C PRO A 167 8.07 -2.13 13.62
N GLY A 168 7.91 -3.44 13.40
CA GLY A 168 8.05 -4.41 14.47
C GLY A 168 9.51 -4.60 14.88
N GLU A 169 9.75 -5.07 16.10
CA GLU A 169 11.11 -5.39 16.59
C GLU A 169 11.70 -6.57 15.80
N HIS A 170 10.96 -7.66 15.64
CA HIS A 170 11.41 -8.81 14.85
C HIS A 170 11.56 -8.44 13.38
N THR A 171 10.58 -7.76 12.78
CA THR A 171 10.65 -7.39 11.37
C THR A 171 11.80 -6.43 11.08
N PHE A 172 12.14 -5.53 11.99
CA PHE A 172 13.31 -4.66 11.87
C PHE A 172 14.60 -5.47 11.75
N GLU A 173 14.82 -6.47 12.63
CA GLU A 173 16.00 -7.32 12.58
C GLU A 173 16.08 -8.15 11.28
N TYR A 174 14.93 -8.66 10.79
CA TYR A 174 14.88 -9.36 9.50
C TYR A 174 15.23 -8.43 8.33
N VAL A 175 14.66 -7.23 8.31
CA VAL A 175 14.95 -6.24 7.25
C VAL A 175 16.42 -5.84 7.27
N LYS A 176 16.95 -5.51 8.43
CA LYS A 176 18.37 -5.17 8.61
C LYS A 176 19.31 -6.27 8.11
N LYS A 177 18.92 -7.54 8.27
CA LYS A 177 19.74 -8.70 7.91
C LYS A 177 19.63 -9.10 6.45
N TYR A 178 18.43 -9.03 5.86
CA TYR A 178 18.14 -9.67 4.57
C TYR A 178 17.80 -8.72 3.43
N VAL A 179 17.47 -7.46 3.70
CA VAL A 179 17.12 -6.47 2.69
C VAL A 179 18.35 -5.69 2.26
N ASP A 180 18.57 -5.58 0.95
CA ASP A 180 19.78 -4.93 0.42
C ASP A 180 19.68 -3.40 0.47
N ASP A 181 18.50 -2.83 0.22
CA ASP A 181 18.28 -1.38 0.30
C ASP A 181 16.78 -1.07 0.39
N ILE A 182 16.44 0.14 0.86
CA ILE A 182 15.07 0.63 0.99
C ILE A 182 14.98 2.01 0.36
N VAL A 183 13.99 2.18 -0.53
CA VAL A 183 13.70 3.46 -1.17
C VAL A 183 12.29 3.94 -0.83
N THR A 184 12.06 5.22 -1.04
CA THR A 184 10.73 5.81 -0.87
C THR A 184 10.15 6.26 -2.21
N VAL A 185 8.82 6.17 -2.31
CA VAL A 185 8.03 6.65 -3.46
C VAL A 185 6.95 7.61 -2.98
N SER A 186 6.66 8.62 -3.78
CA SER A 186 5.60 9.57 -3.51
C SER A 186 4.22 8.99 -3.85
N ASP A 187 3.17 9.60 -3.30
CA ASP A 187 1.79 9.26 -3.65
C ASP A 187 1.47 9.45 -5.13
N ASP A 188 2.15 10.39 -5.80
CA ASP A 188 2.03 10.61 -7.23
C ASP A 188 2.65 9.48 -8.05
N GLU A 189 3.81 8.99 -7.63
CA GLU A 189 4.48 7.84 -8.24
C GLU A 189 3.64 6.57 -8.05
N ILE A 190 3.08 6.35 -6.85
CA ILE A 190 2.16 5.25 -6.56
C ILE A 190 0.91 5.33 -7.44
N SER A 191 0.29 6.49 -7.55
CA SER A 191 -0.89 6.71 -8.39
C SER A 191 -0.62 6.39 -9.86
N SER A 192 0.54 6.79 -10.35
CA SER A 192 1.00 6.49 -11.72
C SER A 192 1.19 4.98 -11.92
N ALA A 193 1.72 4.27 -10.94
CA ALA A 193 1.89 2.82 -10.99
C ALA A 193 0.55 2.07 -10.97
N ILE A 194 -0.42 2.51 -10.15
CA ILE A 194 -1.78 1.96 -10.16
C ILE A 194 -2.42 2.13 -11.54
N LEU A 195 -2.33 3.34 -12.12
CA LEU A 195 -2.85 3.60 -13.46
C LEU A 195 -2.19 2.69 -14.51
N LYS A 196 -0.87 2.50 -14.42
CA LYS A 196 -0.12 1.61 -15.31
C LYS A 196 -0.58 0.16 -15.22
N LEU A 197 -0.83 -0.36 -14.02
CA LEU A 197 -1.36 -1.71 -13.81
C LEU A 197 -2.76 -1.88 -14.41
N ILE A 198 -3.64 -0.90 -14.23
CA ILE A 198 -4.99 -0.91 -14.83
C ILE A 198 -4.90 -0.93 -16.36
N GLU A 199 -4.08 -0.07 -16.94
CA GLU A 199 -4.01 0.07 -18.39
C GLU A 199 -3.31 -1.10 -19.09
N SER A 200 -2.19 -1.57 -18.53
CA SER A 200 -1.34 -2.56 -19.16
C SER A 200 -1.68 -4.00 -18.78
N GLN A 201 -2.09 -4.23 -17.54
CA GLN A 201 -2.34 -5.57 -16.99
C GLN A 201 -3.82 -5.84 -16.72
N LYS A 202 -4.70 -4.84 -16.82
CA LYS A 202 -6.12 -4.92 -16.43
C LYS A 202 -6.29 -5.35 -14.98
N MET A 203 -5.34 -4.97 -14.15
CA MET A 203 -5.27 -5.32 -12.73
C MET A 203 -5.50 -4.08 -11.87
N ILE A 204 -6.36 -4.20 -10.87
CA ILE A 204 -6.55 -3.18 -9.85
C ILE A 204 -5.68 -3.54 -8.65
N ALA A 205 -4.70 -2.69 -8.35
CA ALA A 205 -3.88 -2.79 -7.15
C ALA A 205 -4.20 -1.64 -6.19
N GLU A 206 -4.07 -1.90 -4.90
CA GLU A 206 -4.03 -0.85 -3.87
C GLU A 206 -2.67 -0.15 -3.85
N GLY A 207 -2.56 0.98 -3.13
CA GLY A 207 -1.32 1.75 -3.07
C GLY A 207 -0.11 0.93 -2.58
N ALA A 208 -0.29 0.12 -1.53
CA ALA A 208 0.75 -0.77 -1.03
C ALA A 208 1.23 -1.79 -2.08
N GLY A 209 0.29 -2.38 -2.83
CA GLY A 209 0.61 -3.33 -3.90
C GLY A 209 1.29 -2.68 -5.11
N ALA A 210 1.05 -1.41 -5.38
CA ALA A 210 1.63 -0.68 -6.51
C ALA A 210 2.99 -0.03 -6.20
N ALA A 211 3.34 0.17 -4.93
CA ALA A 211 4.57 0.85 -4.52
C ALA A 211 5.86 0.19 -5.09
N PRO A 212 6.02 -1.14 -5.13
CA PRO A 212 7.17 -1.78 -5.75
C PRO A 212 7.33 -1.42 -7.23
N LEU A 213 6.23 -1.43 -7.99
CA LEU A 213 6.24 -1.04 -9.39
C LEU A 213 6.59 0.44 -9.56
N ALA A 214 6.09 1.33 -8.68
CA ALA A 214 6.42 2.75 -8.70
C ALA A 214 7.93 2.96 -8.56
N ALA A 215 8.60 2.29 -7.63
CA ALA A 215 10.03 2.40 -7.44
C ALA A 215 10.84 2.02 -8.69
N VAL A 216 10.40 1.01 -9.43
CA VAL A 216 11.02 0.59 -10.69
C VAL A 216 10.72 1.57 -11.82
N MET A 217 9.45 1.98 -11.98
CA MET A 217 9.02 2.92 -13.03
C MET A 217 9.74 4.27 -12.95
N PHE A 218 9.98 4.75 -11.74
CA PHE A 218 10.63 6.05 -11.50
C PHE A 218 12.13 5.96 -11.24
N ASN A 219 12.75 4.81 -11.60
CA ASN A 219 14.20 4.59 -11.52
C ASN A 219 14.81 4.83 -10.13
N LYS A 220 14.06 4.51 -9.05
CA LYS A 220 14.57 4.65 -7.68
C LYS A 220 15.58 3.56 -7.31
N LEU A 221 15.61 2.46 -8.07
CA LEU A 221 16.43 1.27 -7.80
C LEU A 221 17.42 0.99 -8.95
N PRO A 222 18.60 0.42 -8.66
CA PRO A 222 19.63 0.12 -9.66
C PRO A 222 19.33 -1.21 -10.42
N VAL A 223 18.15 -1.29 -11.04
CA VAL A 223 17.64 -2.52 -11.66
C VAL A 223 17.53 -2.46 -13.18
N LYS A 224 18.09 -1.44 -13.83
CA LYS A 224 18.04 -1.29 -15.28
C LYS A 224 18.75 -2.47 -15.98
N GLY A 225 18.04 -3.13 -16.90
CA GLY A 225 18.54 -4.29 -17.62
C GLY A 225 18.55 -5.59 -16.83
N LYS A 226 17.92 -5.62 -15.64
CA LYS A 226 17.81 -6.78 -14.78
C LYS A 226 16.44 -7.45 -14.89
N LYS A 227 16.38 -8.74 -14.56
CA LYS A 227 15.13 -9.46 -14.34
C LYS A 227 14.61 -9.14 -12.96
N VAL A 228 13.48 -8.45 -12.89
CA VAL A 228 12.93 -7.92 -11.64
C VAL A 228 11.52 -8.43 -11.40
N VAL A 229 11.26 -8.91 -10.20
CA VAL A 229 9.91 -9.23 -9.72
C VAL A 229 9.45 -8.12 -8.79
N CYS A 230 8.35 -7.45 -9.13
CA CYS A 230 7.63 -6.54 -8.26
C CYS A 230 6.46 -7.30 -7.61
N VAL A 231 6.43 -7.38 -6.28
CA VAL A 231 5.35 -8.05 -5.56
C VAL A 231 4.12 -7.13 -5.50
N VAL A 232 3.13 -7.39 -6.34
CA VAL A 232 1.82 -6.71 -6.29
C VAL A 232 0.95 -7.45 -5.28
N SER A 233 1.05 -7.03 -4.02
CA SER A 233 0.58 -7.79 -2.86
C SER A 233 -0.92 -7.72 -2.59
N GLY A 234 -1.64 -6.76 -3.18
CA GLY A 234 -3.07 -6.61 -2.89
C GLY A 234 -3.81 -5.63 -3.80
N GLY A 235 -5.14 -5.70 -3.74
CA GLY A 235 -6.06 -4.85 -4.51
C GLY A 235 -7.27 -4.39 -3.68
N ASN A 236 -7.17 -4.38 -2.36
CA ASN A 236 -8.24 -3.97 -1.44
C ASN A 236 -8.34 -2.44 -1.35
N ILE A 237 -8.65 -1.80 -2.46
CA ILE A 237 -8.81 -0.35 -2.58
C ILE A 237 -10.28 0.03 -2.65
N ASP A 238 -10.66 1.10 -1.93
CA ASP A 238 -11.99 1.67 -2.04
C ASP A 238 -12.19 2.37 -3.41
N VAL A 239 -13.35 2.17 -4.02
CA VAL A 239 -13.65 2.72 -5.36
C VAL A 239 -13.62 4.26 -5.40
N THR A 240 -13.92 4.92 -4.29
CA THR A 240 -13.85 6.39 -4.19
C THR A 240 -12.40 6.87 -4.16
N ILE A 241 -11.53 6.12 -3.49
CA ILE A 241 -10.08 6.34 -3.49
C ILE A 241 -9.53 6.06 -4.89
N LEU A 242 -9.92 4.93 -5.52
CA LEU A 242 -9.50 4.57 -6.87
C LEU A 242 -9.81 5.66 -7.89
N SER A 243 -10.99 6.26 -7.84
CA SER A 243 -11.37 7.38 -8.72
C SER A 243 -10.40 8.56 -8.59
N ARG A 244 -10.03 8.94 -7.37
CA ARG A 244 -9.07 10.03 -7.10
C ARG A 244 -7.65 9.68 -7.58
N VAL A 245 -7.23 8.43 -7.35
CA VAL A 245 -5.92 7.92 -7.77
C VAL A 245 -5.80 7.91 -9.28
N ILE A 246 -6.83 7.46 -10.02
CA ILE A 246 -6.85 7.48 -11.49
C ILE A 246 -6.70 8.93 -11.99
N LYS A 247 -7.47 9.87 -11.45
CA LYS A 247 -7.37 11.29 -11.82
C LYS A 247 -5.97 11.84 -11.56
N ARG A 248 -5.38 11.53 -10.41
CA ARG A 248 -4.02 11.95 -10.05
C ARG A 248 -2.97 11.36 -10.99
N GLY A 249 -3.07 10.06 -11.31
CA GLY A 249 -2.20 9.39 -12.26
C GLY A 249 -2.28 9.99 -13.68
N LEU A 250 -3.47 10.38 -14.15
CA LEU A 250 -3.65 11.06 -15.43
C LEU A 250 -3.00 12.45 -15.45
N LEU A 251 -3.07 13.20 -14.33
CA LEU A 251 -2.38 14.49 -14.20
C LEU A 251 -0.86 14.29 -14.23
N MET A 252 -0.33 13.35 -13.46
CA MET A 252 1.13 13.10 -13.37
C MET A 252 1.73 12.60 -14.68
N THR A 253 0.96 11.86 -15.49
CA THR A 253 1.40 11.40 -16.82
C THR A 253 1.19 12.44 -17.92
N GLY A 254 0.74 13.65 -17.59
CA GLY A 254 0.49 14.73 -18.56
C GLY A 254 -0.71 14.51 -19.47
N ARG A 255 -1.54 13.52 -19.19
CA ARG A 255 -2.73 13.16 -20.00
C ARG A 255 -3.96 14.00 -19.66
N GLN A 256 -3.95 14.62 -18.51
CA GLN A 256 -4.95 15.60 -18.08
C GLN A 256 -4.22 16.81 -17.48
N GLN A 257 -4.70 18.01 -17.78
CA GLN A 257 -4.14 19.25 -17.24
C GLN A 257 -5.27 20.20 -16.84
N THR A 258 -5.02 21.00 -15.84
CA THR A 258 -5.92 22.09 -15.44
C THR A 258 -5.18 23.40 -15.64
N PHE A 259 -5.76 24.29 -16.44
CA PHE A 259 -5.24 25.63 -16.69
C PHE A 259 -6.14 26.66 -16.05
N CYS A 260 -5.59 27.65 -15.41
CA CYS A 260 -6.27 28.88 -15.04
C CYS A 260 -5.80 29.96 -16.01
N VAL A 261 -6.74 30.56 -16.73
CA VAL A 261 -6.45 31.59 -17.74
C VAL A 261 -7.25 32.83 -17.39
N GLU A 262 -6.55 33.94 -17.19
CA GLU A 262 -7.18 35.24 -17.02
C GLU A 262 -7.51 35.84 -18.39
N LEU A 263 -8.78 36.14 -18.62
CA LEU A 263 -9.28 36.66 -19.89
C LEU A 263 -9.90 38.03 -19.69
N GLN A 264 -9.78 38.91 -20.70
CA GLN A 264 -10.56 40.14 -20.72
C GLN A 264 -12.06 39.81 -20.83
N ASP A 265 -12.90 40.53 -20.09
CA ASP A 265 -14.37 40.36 -20.18
C ASP A 265 -14.91 40.95 -21.48
N LYS A 266 -14.70 40.20 -22.58
CA LYS A 266 -15.12 40.56 -23.94
C LYS A 266 -15.71 39.34 -24.66
N PRO A 267 -16.74 39.49 -25.49
CA PRO A 267 -17.26 38.44 -26.32
C PRO A 267 -16.15 37.76 -27.17
N GLY A 268 -16.21 36.43 -27.28
CA GLY A 268 -15.27 35.66 -28.11
C GLY A 268 -13.99 35.17 -27.42
N GLN A 269 -13.63 35.65 -26.25
CA GLN A 269 -12.38 35.25 -25.57
C GLN A 269 -12.36 33.75 -25.23
N LEU A 270 -13.45 33.19 -24.70
CA LEU A 270 -13.55 31.78 -24.43
C LEU A 270 -13.45 30.92 -25.71
N VAL A 271 -14.05 31.40 -26.81
CA VAL A 271 -13.95 30.75 -28.12
C VAL A 271 -12.50 30.67 -28.59
N ALA A 272 -11.76 31.76 -28.45
CA ALA A 272 -10.36 31.84 -28.85
C ALA A 272 -9.50 30.81 -28.08
N VAL A 273 -9.67 30.70 -26.75
CA VAL A 273 -8.97 29.72 -25.93
C VAL A 273 -9.34 28.30 -26.33
N SER A 274 -10.63 28.04 -26.52
CA SER A 274 -11.12 26.70 -26.93
C SER A 274 -10.55 26.27 -28.29
N ASN A 275 -10.46 27.21 -29.24
CA ASN A 275 -9.86 26.93 -30.55
C ASN A 275 -8.38 26.56 -30.44
N ILE A 276 -7.59 27.29 -29.63
CA ILE A 276 -6.17 26.98 -29.39
C ILE A 276 -6.01 25.55 -28.82
N ILE A 277 -6.85 25.19 -27.86
CA ILE A 277 -6.83 23.84 -27.26
C ILE A 277 -7.13 22.77 -28.32
N ALA A 278 -8.17 22.99 -29.12
CA ALA A 278 -8.58 22.06 -30.18
C ALA A 278 -7.50 21.93 -31.28
N GLU A 279 -6.86 23.02 -31.70
CA GLU A 279 -5.76 23.03 -32.68
C GLU A 279 -4.52 22.22 -32.20
N LYS A 280 -4.34 22.12 -30.87
CA LYS A 280 -3.28 21.27 -30.26
C LYS A 280 -3.72 19.81 -30.07
N GLY A 281 -4.89 19.43 -30.56
CA GLY A 281 -5.41 18.05 -30.44
C GLY A 281 -5.89 17.67 -29.04
N ALA A 282 -6.07 18.65 -28.17
CA ALA A 282 -6.58 18.41 -26.81
C ALA A 282 -8.11 18.55 -26.76
N ASN A 283 -8.73 17.82 -25.84
CA ASN A 283 -10.17 17.86 -25.61
C ASN A 283 -10.47 18.54 -24.25
N VAL A 284 -11.53 19.37 -24.24
CA VAL A 284 -11.98 20.06 -23.03
C VAL A 284 -12.94 19.15 -22.25
N ILE A 285 -12.58 18.82 -20.99
CA ILE A 285 -13.41 17.98 -20.12
C ILE A 285 -14.40 18.84 -19.33
N SER A 286 -13.95 20.00 -18.82
CA SER A 286 -14.77 20.93 -18.05
C SER A 286 -14.25 22.36 -18.16
N ILE A 287 -15.12 23.32 -18.03
CA ILE A 287 -14.80 24.74 -17.95
C ILE A 287 -15.53 25.32 -16.73
N HIS A 288 -14.77 25.97 -15.88
CA HIS A 288 -15.31 26.81 -14.81
C HIS A 288 -14.98 28.27 -15.16
N HIS A 289 -16.02 29.06 -15.35
CA HIS A 289 -15.85 30.49 -15.67
C HIS A 289 -16.32 31.32 -14.46
N GLU A 290 -15.38 32.02 -13.86
CA GLU A 290 -15.65 32.94 -12.78
C GLU A 290 -15.41 34.35 -13.30
N ARG A 291 -16.36 35.27 -13.15
CA ARG A 291 -16.13 36.68 -13.28
C ARG A 291 -15.59 37.17 -11.95
N GLY A 292 -14.37 37.74 -11.96
CA GLY A 292 -13.82 38.36 -10.78
C GLY A 292 -14.82 39.39 -10.24
N GLY A 293 -15.32 39.14 -9.04
CA GLY A 293 -16.07 40.14 -8.32
C GLY A 293 -15.10 41.27 -7.88
N GLU A 294 -15.57 42.51 -7.98
CA GLU A 294 -14.97 43.65 -7.31
C GLU A 294 -14.86 43.43 -5.81
#